data_9f003f90d57f8310e05235d2b0cc665b
#
_entry.id   9f003f90d57f8310e05235d2b0cc665b
#
_cell.length_a   1.000
_cell.length_b   1.000
_cell.length_c   1.000
_cell.angle_alpha   90.00
_cell.angle_beta   90.00
_cell.angle_gamma   90.00
#
_symmetry.space_group_name_H-M   'P 1'
#
loop_
_entity.id
_entity.type
_entity.pdbx_description
1 polymer ?
#
loop_
_entity_poly.entity_id
_entity_poly.type
_entity_poly.pdbx_seq_one_letter_code
_entity_poly.pdbx_strand_id
1 'polypeptide(L)'
;MNKWIIYPILAILISSQPSQAQSPPDTTKQKIMVGEIQPVEKTLIDHLSGKNVIPGFFKIYQDSTTGQLYLLLEKSQLNKDYIYFNHAHDGVVDAGWFVRGAYQGSRIFTLRKHFNQIEFVFKNTSYYFDPTNPLSRAADANISEAVTTSQKIIFHDEEKNQYLIDIDGVLRSEALHQITQGINPADKTKNKFKLGKIDKSKTKITSIKNYPENTDVVVQYVYNNPTPTNYGSGGVTDARYTAITLQHSFIQLPNNNYSFRLEDPRIGYFSTQVTDMTSIDVAPYRDYIHRWNLKKKHPNKDISEPIKPIVWWIENTTPYEFRDAIKEGVLRWNKAFEKAGFKNAMQVKIQPDDAKWDAGDIRYNVLRWTSSPNPPFGGLGPSFVNPLTGEILGADIMLEYVYFTNRVKYEQLFQAKTHKDSEQNQYQYCNYGASIQDGNLYAKMFLNNNSLNGSLEEHRLIEESIIELKK
;
A
#
# COMPACT_ATOMS: atom_id res chain seq x y z
N MET A 1 -4.85 45.22 -43.09
CA MET A 1 -4.47 46.66 -43.00
C MET A 1 -4.62 47.08 -41.55
N ASN A 2 -3.51 47.20 -40.80
CA ASN A 2 -3.37 48.12 -39.68
C ASN A 2 -1.90 48.16 -39.28
N LYS A 3 -1.40 49.37 -39.25
CA LYS A 3 -0.02 49.77 -39.19
C LYS A 3 0.54 49.70 -37.77
N TRP A 4 1.74 49.19 -37.64
CA TRP A 4 2.60 49.31 -36.45
C TRP A 4 3.22 50.70 -36.45
N ILE A 5 3.10 51.43 -35.33
CA ILE A 5 3.79 52.67 -35.08
C ILE A 5 4.87 52.40 -34.06
N ILE A 6 6.12 52.56 -34.51
CA ILE A 6 7.34 52.52 -33.68
C ILE A 6 7.69 53.94 -33.30
N TYR A 7 7.80 54.25 -31.99
CA TYR A 7 8.36 55.52 -31.50
C TYR A 7 9.82 55.29 -31.05
N PRO A 8 10.77 56.09 -31.46
CA PRO A 8 12.13 56.06 -30.94
C PRO A 8 12.25 56.91 -29.66
N ILE A 9 12.80 56.34 -28.61
CA ILE A 9 13.18 57.04 -27.38
C ILE A 9 14.55 57.67 -27.60
N LEU A 10 14.62 59.00 -27.55
CA LEU A 10 15.81 59.80 -27.63
C LEU A 10 16.48 59.87 -26.25
N ALA A 11 17.66 59.27 -26.08
CA ALA A 11 18.48 59.39 -24.88
C ALA A 11 19.33 60.70 -24.93
N ILE A 12 19.08 61.60 -23.99
CA ILE A 12 19.89 62.82 -23.80
C ILE A 12 21.04 62.47 -22.83
N LEU A 13 22.27 62.51 -23.36
CA LEU A 13 23.49 62.43 -22.57
C LEU A 13 23.82 63.80 -22.00
N ILE A 14 23.74 63.99 -20.70
CA ILE A 14 24.24 65.14 -19.97
C ILE A 14 25.63 64.79 -19.43
N SER A 15 26.65 65.35 -19.95
CA SER A 15 28.02 65.27 -19.45
C SER A 15 28.23 66.33 -18.36
N SER A 16 28.47 65.88 -17.13
CA SER A 16 28.96 66.71 -16.04
C SER A 16 30.40 66.31 -15.70
N GLN A 17 31.29 67.28 -15.82
CA GLN A 17 32.69 67.13 -15.39
C GLN A 17 32.79 67.21 -13.88
N PRO A 18 33.69 66.45 -13.22
CA PRO A 18 33.87 66.52 -11.77
C PRO A 18 34.93 67.60 -11.47
N SER A 19 34.61 68.48 -10.51
CA SER A 19 35.54 69.41 -9.88
C SER A 19 36.52 68.65 -8.97
N GLN A 20 37.80 68.97 -9.09
CA GLN A 20 38.85 68.47 -8.20
C GLN A 20 38.73 69.08 -6.81
N ALA A 21 38.58 68.21 -5.81
CA ALA A 21 38.76 68.53 -4.39
C ALA A 21 40.03 67.84 -3.86
N GLN A 22 40.87 68.59 -3.21
CA GLN A 22 42.15 68.17 -2.62
C GLN A 22 41.94 67.16 -1.49
N SER A 23 42.82 66.15 -1.44
CA SER A 23 42.88 65.11 -0.44
C SER A 23 43.53 65.59 0.86
N PRO A 24 43.01 65.21 2.06
CA PRO A 24 43.74 65.25 3.30
C PRO A 24 44.66 64.02 3.47
N PRO A 25 45.67 64.08 4.35
CA PRO A 25 46.77 63.14 4.37
C PRO A 25 46.45 61.79 4.91
N ASP A 26 47.13 60.83 4.31
CA ASP A 26 47.15 59.38 4.53
C ASP A 26 47.38 59.01 6.04
N THR A 27 46.38 58.40 6.64
CA THR A 27 46.53 57.59 7.87
C THR A 27 46.41 56.15 7.48
N THR A 28 47.54 55.49 7.40
CA THR A 28 47.69 54.05 7.15
C THR A 28 46.87 53.21 8.14
N LYS A 29 45.61 52.87 7.80
CA LYS A 29 44.89 51.82 8.45
C LYS A 29 45.36 50.50 7.85
N GLN A 30 46.13 49.74 8.64
CA GLN A 30 46.38 48.34 8.35
C GLN A 30 45.03 47.60 8.20
N LYS A 31 44.75 47.18 6.98
CA LYS A 31 43.64 46.30 6.65
C LYS A 31 44.00 44.93 7.19
N ILE A 32 43.47 44.60 8.39
CA ILE A 32 43.50 43.24 8.88
C ILE A 32 42.72 42.39 7.85
N MET A 33 43.45 41.60 7.08
CA MET A 33 42.84 40.58 6.25
C MET A 33 42.23 39.55 7.21
N VAL A 34 40.94 39.68 7.49
CA VAL A 34 40.16 38.59 8.03
C VAL A 34 40.12 37.56 6.92
N GLY A 35 40.92 36.50 7.07
CA GLY A 35 40.84 35.35 6.15
C GLY A 35 39.39 34.92 6.08
N GLU A 36 38.83 34.85 4.88
CA GLU A 36 37.55 34.16 4.67
C GLU A 36 37.70 32.77 5.24
N ILE A 37 37.01 32.52 6.36
CA ILE A 37 36.86 31.15 6.89
C ILE A 37 36.04 30.41 5.85
N GLN A 38 36.72 29.63 5.01
CA GLN A 38 36.07 28.71 4.10
C GLN A 38 35.15 27.83 4.97
N PRO A 39 33.87 27.71 4.65
CA PRO A 39 32.97 26.84 5.42
C PRO A 39 33.54 25.42 5.38
N VAL A 40 33.87 24.89 6.53
CA VAL A 40 34.32 23.49 6.67
C VAL A 40 33.22 22.64 6.09
N GLU A 41 33.52 21.89 5.04
CA GLU A 41 32.58 21.01 4.39
C GLU A 41 32.18 19.91 5.40
N LYS A 42 30.87 19.83 5.72
CA LYS A 42 30.36 18.86 6.71
C LYS A 42 30.59 17.45 6.21
N THR A 43 31.14 16.60 7.05
CA THR A 43 31.30 15.17 6.77
C THR A 43 29.96 14.42 6.94
N LEU A 44 29.88 13.18 6.48
CA LEU A 44 28.72 12.31 6.72
C LEU A 44 28.44 12.17 8.23
N ILE A 45 29.50 12.08 9.04
CA ILE A 45 29.39 11.95 10.51
C ILE A 45 28.72 13.19 11.11
N ASP A 46 29.05 14.39 10.61
CA ASP A 46 28.41 15.62 11.08
C ASP A 46 26.92 15.67 10.73
N HIS A 47 26.56 15.20 9.53
CA HIS A 47 25.15 15.10 9.10
C HIS A 47 24.35 14.05 9.90
N LEU A 48 25.00 12.99 10.39
CA LEU A 48 24.38 11.91 11.14
C LEU A 48 24.50 12.06 12.65
N SER A 49 25.17 13.10 13.13
CA SER A 49 25.25 13.39 14.57
C SER A 49 23.86 13.58 15.16
N GLY A 50 23.60 12.98 16.34
CA GLY A 50 22.30 13.01 17.00
C GLY A 50 21.20 12.15 16.35
N LYS A 51 21.52 11.31 15.37
CA LYS A 51 20.56 10.44 14.71
C LYS A 51 20.79 8.97 15.05
N ASN A 52 19.71 8.28 15.34
CA ASN A 52 19.72 6.84 15.59
C ASN A 52 19.67 6.09 14.25
N VAL A 53 20.56 5.12 14.06
CA VAL A 53 20.52 4.24 12.90
C VAL A 53 19.49 3.14 13.09
N ILE A 54 18.69 2.90 12.05
CA ILE A 54 17.75 1.78 11.95
C ILE A 54 18.25 0.89 10.80
N PRO A 55 19.07 -0.14 11.10
CA PRO A 55 19.67 -0.98 10.08
C PRO A 55 18.65 -1.95 9.48
N GLY A 56 18.83 -2.29 8.20
CA GLY A 56 17.98 -3.23 7.48
C GLY A 56 18.14 -3.09 5.97
N PHE A 57 17.10 -3.40 5.21
CA PHE A 57 17.08 -3.36 3.75
C PHE A 57 17.47 -1.98 3.21
N PHE A 58 16.84 -0.92 3.71
CA PHE A 58 17.30 0.45 3.52
C PHE A 58 17.88 0.99 4.82
N LYS A 59 19.04 1.63 4.76
CA LYS A 59 19.67 2.20 5.94
C LYS A 59 19.02 3.54 6.28
N ILE A 60 18.19 3.54 7.32
CA ILE A 60 17.44 4.72 7.77
C ILE A 60 18.13 5.31 9.01
N TYR A 61 18.12 6.63 9.09
CA TYR A 61 18.53 7.39 10.28
C TYR A 61 17.34 8.23 10.74
N GLN A 62 17.07 8.18 12.02
CA GLN A 62 16.04 8.98 12.66
C GLN A 62 16.68 9.99 13.63
N ASP A 63 16.36 11.26 13.42
CA ASP A 63 16.74 12.32 14.34
C ASP A 63 16.08 12.09 15.69
N SER A 64 16.87 12.04 16.76
CA SER A 64 16.40 11.69 18.11
C SER A 64 15.53 12.79 18.74
N THR A 65 15.60 14.02 18.24
CA THR A 65 14.88 15.17 18.77
C THR A 65 13.61 15.47 17.97
N THR A 66 13.73 15.49 16.64
CA THR A 66 12.63 15.88 15.74
C THR A 66 11.84 14.71 15.21
N GLY A 67 12.41 13.49 15.24
CA GLY A 67 11.85 12.29 14.61
C GLY A 67 11.98 12.29 13.09
N GLN A 68 12.66 13.26 12.49
CA GLN A 68 12.85 13.38 11.05
C GLN A 68 13.66 12.20 10.49
N LEU A 69 13.29 11.72 9.30
CA LEU A 69 13.90 10.54 8.69
C LEU A 69 14.80 10.88 7.51
N TYR A 70 15.95 10.22 7.53
CA TYR A 70 16.94 10.29 6.47
C TYR A 70 17.22 8.90 5.94
N LEU A 71 17.45 8.80 4.64
CA LEU A 71 17.79 7.58 3.93
C LEU A 71 19.23 7.68 3.42
N LEU A 72 20.08 6.74 3.82
CA LEU A 72 21.42 6.60 3.28
C LEU A 72 21.40 5.50 2.21
N LEU A 73 21.54 5.89 0.97
CA LEU A 73 21.53 5.01 -0.20
C LEU A 73 22.95 4.71 -0.67
N GLU A 74 23.20 3.47 -1.01
CA GLU A 74 24.39 3.08 -1.75
C GLU A 74 24.14 3.23 -3.26
N LYS A 75 25.17 3.54 -4.03
CA LYS A 75 25.10 3.59 -5.49
C LYS A 75 24.57 2.29 -6.08
N SER A 76 24.89 1.15 -5.45
CA SER A 76 24.42 -0.17 -5.83
C SER A 76 22.90 -0.33 -5.72
N GLN A 77 22.21 0.50 -4.94
CA GLN A 77 20.76 0.49 -4.76
C GLN A 77 20.03 1.36 -5.80
N LEU A 78 20.75 2.19 -6.54
CA LEU A 78 20.17 3.02 -7.60
C LEU A 78 19.93 2.20 -8.87
N ASN A 79 18.91 2.60 -9.65
CA ASN A 79 18.51 2.00 -10.92
C ASN A 79 18.17 0.49 -10.81
N LYS A 80 17.82 0.04 -9.62
CA LYS A 80 17.26 -1.29 -9.39
C LYS A 80 15.76 -1.19 -9.15
N ASP A 81 15.06 -2.23 -9.54
CA ASP A 81 13.63 -2.36 -9.31
C ASP A 81 13.37 -2.95 -7.93
N TYR A 82 12.38 -2.38 -7.26
CA TYR A 82 11.88 -2.77 -5.95
C TYR A 82 10.37 -2.86 -6.00
N ILE A 83 9.78 -3.58 -5.07
CA ILE A 83 8.33 -3.56 -4.87
C ILE A 83 8.01 -2.54 -3.79
N TYR A 84 7.14 -1.60 -4.11
CA TYR A 84 6.42 -0.81 -3.13
C TYR A 84 5.06 -1.43 -2.91
N PHE A 85 4.76 -1.73 -1.66
CA PHE A 85 3.47 -2.25 -1.24
C PHE A 85 2.90 -1.39 -0.12
N ASN A 86 1.60 -1.21 -0.10
CA ASN A 86 0.97 -0.52 1.02
C ASN A 86 -0.38 -1.13 1.40
N HIS A 87 -0.68 -1.06 2.70
CA HIS A 87 -1.96 -1.49 3.24
C HIS A 87 -2.43 -0.55 4.35
N ALA A 88 -3.74 -0.53 4.57
CA ALA A 88 -4.32 0.21 5.68
C ALA A 88 -4.01 -0.51 7.00
N HIS A 89 -3.18 0.11 7.84
CA HIS A 89 -2.91 -0.38 9.19
C HIS A 89 -4.08 -0.10 10.12
N ASP A 90 -4.74 1.06 9.93
CA ASP A 90 -5.98 1.45 10.61
C ASP A 90 -6.67 2.59 9.87
N GLY A 91 -7.98 2.76 10.09
CA GLY A 91 -8.75 3.83 9.48
C GLY A 91 -10.22 3.79 9.87
N VAL A 92 -11.07 4.33 9.02
CA VAL A 92 -12.53 4.35 9.23
C VAL A 92 -13.27 3.87 7.97
N VAL A 93 -14.32 3.11 8.17
CA VAL A 93 -15.17 2.59 7.07
C VAL A 93 -15.72 3.71 6.20
N ASP A 94 -16.06 4.84 6.81
CA ASP A 94 -16.62 6.01 6.13
C ASP A 94 -15.66 6.63 5.09
N ALA A 95 -14.34 6.44 5.27
CA ALA A 95 -13.32 6.88 4.31
C ALA A 95 -13.13 5.91 3.12
N GLY A 96 -13.94 4.86 3.03
CA GLY A 96 -13.88 3.86 1.97
C GLY A 96 -12.97 2.69 2.32
N TRP A 97 -12.12 2.25 1.36
CA TRP A 97 -11.29 1.04 1.52
C TRP A 97 -10.10 1.20 2.49
N PHE A 98 -10.09 2.23 3.35
CA PHE A 98 -9.08 2.43 4.39
C PHE A 98 -9.53 1.81 5.72
N VAL A 99 -9.75 0.50 5.71
CA VAL A 99 -10.07 -0.30 6.88
C VAL A 99 -8.89 -1.20 7.22
N ARG A 100 -8.76 -1.57 8.50
CA ARG A 100 -7.62 -2.37 8.97
C ARG A 100 -7.40 -3.61 8.11
N GLY A 101 -6.17 -3.80 7.63
CA GLY A 101 -5.74 -4.93 6.83
C GLY A 101 -6.09 -4.85 5.34
N ALA A 102 -6.79 -3.80 4.89
CA ALA A 102 -7.10 -3.63 3.46
C ALA A 102 -5.84 -3.27 2.68
N TYR A 103 -5.52 -4.09 1.67
CA TYR A 103 -4.41 -3.84 0.76
C TYR A 103 -4.79 -2.75 -0.24
N GLN A 104 -3.87 -1.79 -0.42
CA GLN A 104 -4.05 -0.66 -1.32
C GLN A 104 -3.38 -0.88 -2.68
N GLY A 105 -2.50 -1.88 -2.76
CA GLY A 105 -1.86 -2.32 -3.99
C GLY A 105 -0.34 -2.45 -3.91
N SER A 106 0.23 -3.05 -4.96
CA SER A 106 1.66 -3.18 -5.14
C SER A 106 2.09 -2.53 -6.45
N ARG A 107 3.29 -1.94 -6.48
CA ARG A 107 3.88 -1.28 -7.65
C ARG A 107 5.37 -1.55 -7.71
N ILE A 108 5.92 -1.52 -8.91
CA ILE A 108 7.38 -1.51 -9.08
C ILE A 108 7.87 -0.08 -9.02
N PHE A 109 8.90 0.17 -8.22
CA PHE A 109 9.56 1.46 -8.19
C PHE A 109 11.08 1.33 -8.33
N THR A 110 11.70 2.41 -8.77
CA THR A 110 13.15 2.55 -8.92
C THR A 110 13.59 3.85 -8.28
N LEU A 111 14.75 3.83 -7.61
CA LEU A 111 15.44 5.04 -7.16
C LEU A 111 16.43 5.46 -8.22
N ARG A 112 16.26 6.66 -8.77
CA ARG A 112 17.06 7.15 -9.89
C ARG A 112 17.78 8.44 -9.50
N LYS A 113 19.09 8.50 -9.73
CA LYS A 113 19.85 9.73 -9.51
C LYS A 113 19.75 10.62 -10.74
N HIS A 114 19.30 11.85 -10.54
CA HIS A 114 19.33 12.92 -11.54
C HIS A 114 20.05 14.12 -10.97
N PHE A 115 21.28 14.41 -11.47
CA PHE A 115 22.18 15.41 -10.91
C PHE A 115 22.33 15.28 -9.38
N ASN A 116 21.90 16.29 -8.62
CA ASN A 116 21.98 16.34 -7.17
C ASN A 116 20.66 15.89 -6.46
N GLN A 117 19.85 15.12 -7.16
CA GLN A 117 18.56 14.63 -6.65
C GLN A 117 18.44 13.12 -6.81
N ILE A 118 17.65 12.51 -5.93
CA ILE A 118 17.18 11.13 -6.03
C ILE A 118 15.67 11.17 -6.29
N GLU A 119 15.27 10.59 -7.41
CA GLU A 119 13.88 10.46 -7.82
C GLU A 119 13.30 9.11 -7.39
N PHE A 120 12.06 9.10 -6.94
CA PHE A 120 11.24 7.92 -6.72
C PHE A 120 10.34 7.75 -7.93
N VAL A 121 10.57 6.71 -8.72
CA VAL A 121 9.91 6.52 -10.00
C VAL A 121 9.12 5.22 -9.98
N PHE A 122 7.80 5.31 -10.09
CA PHE A 122 6.95 4.13 -10.32
C PHE A 122 6.93 3.76 -11.79
N LYS A 123 7.14 2.49 -12.08
CA LYS A 123 7.13 1.91 -13.43
C LYS A 123 5.74 1.48 -13.83
N ASN A 124 5.44 1.60 -15.10
CA ASN A 124 4.26 0.99 -15.70
C ASN A 124 4.52 -0.51 -15.92
N THR A 125 3.69 -1.36 -15.34
CA THR A 125 3.79 -2.83 -15.45
C THR A 125 2.62 -3.45 -16.24
N SER A 126 1.78 -2.63 -16.86
CA SER A 126 0.61 -3.09 -17.62
C SER A 126 0.96 -3.62 -19.00
N TYR A 127 2.18 -3.36 -19.48
CA TYR A 127 2.61 -3.71 -20.83
C TYR A 127 3.89 -4.55 -20.79
N TYR A 128 3.92 -5.56 -21.63
CA TYR A 128 5.08 -6.41 -21.87
C TYR A 128 5.59 -6.22 -23.29
N PHE A 129 6.89 -6.23 -23.47
CA PHE A 129 7.57 -6.26 -24.75
C PHE A 129 8.56 -7.42 -24.74
N ASP A 130 8.41 -8.33 -25.70
CA ASP A 130 9.36 -9.45 -25.83
C ASP A 130 10.76 -8.90 -26.14
N PRO A 131 11.76 -9.13 -25.26
CA PRO A 131 13.12 -8.63 -25.46
C PRO A 131 13.78 -9.10 -26.77
N THR A 132 13.31 -10.23 -27.32
CA THR A 132 13.82 -10.77 -28.58
C THR A 132 13.20 -10.09 -29.80
N ASN A 133 12.07 -9.42 -29.66
CA ASN A 133 11.41 -8.69 -30.73
C ASN A 133 12.04 -7.29 -30.89
N PRO A 134 12.41 -6.87 -32.12
CA PRO A 134 12.98 -5.53 -32.37
C PRO A 134 12.13 -4.37 -31.84
N LEU A 135 10.80 -4.54 -31.73
CA LEU A 135 9.86 -3.56 -31.23
C LEU A 135 10.09 -3.24 -29.73
N SER A 136 10.74 -4.15 -28.98
CA SER A 136 11.14 -3.90 -27.59
C SER A 136 12.02 -2.66 -27.41
N ARG A 137 12.74 -2.25 -28.46
CA ARG A 137 13.56 -1.02 -28.45
C ARG A 137 12.71 0.26 -28.41
N ALA A 138 11.42 0.17 -28.67
CA ALA A 138 10.45 1.26 -28.59
C ALA A 138 9.50 1.10 -27.39
N ALA A 139 9.86 0.29 -26.39
CA ALA A 139 8.99 -0.05 -25.26
C ALA A 139 8.54 1.19 -24.44
N ASP A 140 9.32 2.26 -24.44
CA ASP A 140 9.01 3.50 -23.70
C ASP A 140 8.12 4.47 -24.48
N ALA A 141 7.79 4.16 -25.74
CA ALA A 141 7.02 5.06 -26.59
C ALA A 141 5.56 5.16 -26.10
N ASN A 142 5.14 6.37 -25.73
CA ASN A 142 3.79 6.68 -25.25
C ASN A 142 3.38 5.94 -23.95
N ILE A 143 4.35 5.45 -23.19
CA ILE A 143 4.15 4.84 -21.87
C ILE A 143 4.87 5.72 -20.85
N SER A 144 4.12 6.25 -19.89
CA SER A 144 4.67 7.16 -18.89
C SER A 144 4.99 6.43 -17.59
N GLU A 145 6.23 6.55 -17.13
CA GLU A 145 6.58 6.32 -15.73
C GLU A 145 6.08 7.47 -14.87
N ALA A 146 5.91 7.25 -13.57
CA ALA A 146 5.50 8.29 -12.64
C ALA A 146 6.66 8.67 -11.69
N VAL A 147 7.27 9.82 -11.92
CA VAL A 147 8.19 10.44 -10.96
C VAL A 147 7.34 11.06 -9.85
N THR A 148 7.18 10.35 -8.73
CA THR A 148 6.27 10.77 -7.66
C THR A 148 6.87 11.81 -6.75
N THR A 149 8.19 11.80 -6.60
CA THR A 149 8.94 12.77 -5.81
C THR A 149 10.41 12.79 -6.20
N SER A 150 11.06 13.91 -5.95
CA SER A 150 12.50 14.11 -6.15
C SER A 150 13.08 14.76 -4.90
N GLN A 151 14.08 14.11 -4.30
CA GLN A 151 14.70 14.55 -3.05
C GLN A 151 16.12 15.00 -3.27
N LYS A 152 16.44 16.21 -2.77
CA LYS A 152 17.81 16.75 -2.85
C LYS A 152 18.78 15.85 -2.09
N ILE A 153 19.94 15.56 -2.70
CA ILE A 153 21.06 14.92 -2.01
C ILE A 153 21.63 15.93 -1.01
N ILE A 154 21.53 15.61 0.28
CA ILE A 154 22.05 16.43 1.38
C ILE A 154 23.55 16.28 1.50
N PHE A 155 24.04 15.04 1.29
CA PHE A 155 25.46 14.70 1.35
C PHE A 155 25.76 13.56 0.38
N HIS A 156 26.89 13.63 -0.29
CA HIS A 156 27.41 12.57 -1.17
C HIS A 156 28.81 12.19 -0.66
N ASP A 157 28.94 10.94 -0.20
CA ASP A 157 30.22 10.33 0.13
C ASP A 157 30.81 9.72 -1.15
N GLU A 158 31.77 10.40 -1.77
CA GLU A 158 32.37 9.97 -3.04
C GLU A 158 33.20 8.70 -2.87
N GLU A 159 33.90 8.52 -1.73
CA GLU A 159 34.72 7.35 -1.46
C GLU A 159 33.87 6.08 -1.32
N LYS A 160 32.76 6.17 -0.57
CA LYS A 160 31.85 5.05 -0.33
C LYS A 160 30.74 4.96 -1.35
N ASN A 161 30.62 5.96 -2.26
CA ASN A 161 29.51 6.05 -3.21
C ASN A 161 28.13 5.98 -2.52
N GLN A 162 27.93 6.79 -1.46
CA GLN A 162 26.72 6.83 -0.66
C GLN A 162 26.05 8.20 -0.78
N TYR A 163 24.73 8.21 -0.76
CA TYR A 163 23.91 9.42 -0.90
C TYR A 163 22.96 9.53 0.29
N LEU A 164 23.00 10.64 1.02
CA LEU A 164 22.07 10.94 2.10
C LEU A 164 20.96 11.86 1.57
N ILE A 165 19.71 11.45 1.78
CA ILE A 165 18.51 12.23 1.44
C ILE A 165 17.56 12.32 2.62
N ASP A 166 16.73 13.37 2.64
CA ASP A 166 15.59 13.51 3.55
C ASP A 166 14.38 12.83 2.94
N ILE A 167 13.77 11.87 3.65
CA ILE A 167 12.57 11.16 3.20
C ILE A 167 11.34 11.47 4.05
N ASP A 168 11.46 12.28 5.10
CA ASP A 168 10.37 12.58 6.04
C ASP A 168 9.18 13.22 5.32
N GLY A 169 9.45 14.24 4.49
CA GLY A 169 8.41 14.92 3.73
C GLY A 169 7.73 14.03 2.69
N VAL A 170 8.43 13.04 2.13
CA VAL A 170 7.86 12.04 1.21
C VAL A 170 6.85 11.18 1.96
N LEU A 171 7.25 10.65 3.10
CA LEU A 171 6.43 9.73 3.92
C LEU A 171 5.22 10.42 4.54
N ARG A 172 5.38 11.68 4.98
CA ARG A 172 4.26 12.46 5.59
C ARG A 172 3.37 13.17 4.57
N SER A 173 3.44 12.75 3.30
CA SER A 173 2.59 13.26 2.22
C SER A 173 1.97 12.10 1.45
N GLU A 174 1.05 12.40 0.54
CA GLU A 174 0.46 11.41 -0.36
C GLU A 174 1.33 11.12 -1.61
N ALA A 175 2.62 11.46 -1.58
CA ALA A 175 3.50 11.30 -2.74
C ALA A 175 3.63 9.82 -3.19
N LEU A 176 3.62 8.88 -2.26
CA LEU A 176 3.73 7.46 -2.55
C LEU A 176 2.37 6.79 -2.78
N HIS A 177 1.32 7.27 -2.11
CA HIS A 177 -0.04 6.75 -2.25
C HIS A 177 -1.06 7.83 -1.94
N GLN A 178 -2.02 8.01 -2.84
CA GLN A 178 -3.10 8.96 -2.66
C GLN A 178 -4.22 8.35 -1.79
N ILE A 179 -4.51 8.99 -0.67
CA ILE A 179 -5.59 8.63 0.25
C ILE A 179 -6.83 9.51 -0.03
N THR A 180 -6.58 10.79 -0.28
CA THR A 180 -7.64 11.74 -0.61
C THR A 180 -8.34 11.33 -1.90
N GLN A 181 -9.64 11.05 -1.81
CA GLN A 181 -10.43 10.66 -2.98
C GLN A 181 -10.51 11.81 -3.98
N GLY A 182 -10.31 11.49 -5.26
CA GLY A 182 -10.53 12.43 -6.35
C GLY A 182 -12.01 12.87 -6.40
N ILE A 183 -12.24 14.15 -6.64
CA ILE A 183 -13.61 14.66 -6.84
C ILE A 183 -14.03 14.26 -8.25
N ASN A 184 -15.04 13.39 -8.36
CA ASN A 184 -15.71 13.16 -9.63
C ASN A 184 -16.85 14.18 -9.78
N PRO A 185 -16.78 15.15 -10.72
CA PRO A 185 -17.80 16.15 -10.91
C PRO A 185 -19.18 15.57 -11.29
N ALA A 186 -19.19 14.37 -11.89
CA ALA A 186 -20.41 13.66 -12.25
C ALA A 186 -21.03 12.90 -11.06
N ASP A 187 -20.35 12.79 -9.94
CA ASP A 187 -20.85 12.13 -8.75
C ASP A 187 -21.88 13.00 -8.05
N LYS A 188 -23.15 12.70 -8.31
CA LYS A 188 -24.31 13.41 -7.74
C LYS A 188 -24.52 13.14 -6.25
N THR A 189 -23.75 12.22 -5.64
CA THR A 189 -23.84 11.92 -4.21
C THR A 189 -23.16 13.02 -3.40
N LYS A 190 -23.87 14.13 -3.22
CA LYS A 190 -23.40 15.30 -2.45
C LYS A 190 -23.09 14.98 -0.98
N ASN A 191 -23.39 13.78 -0.52
CA ASN A 191 -23.38 13.43 0.90
C ASN A 191 -22.36 12.35 1.28
N LYS A 192 -21.33 12.12 0.43
CA LYS A 192 -20.24 11.21 0.80
C LYS A 192 -19.36 11.82 1.90
N PHE A 193 -18.89 10.98 2.81
CA PHE A 193 -17.88 11.36 3.79
C PHE A 193 -16.59 11.82 3.08
N LYS A 194 -16.02 12.94 3.53
CA LYS A 194 -14.81 13.53 2.93
C LYS A 194 -13.78 13.80 4.00
N LEU A 195 -12.57 13.31 3.78
CA LEU A 195 -11.44 13.52 4.68
C LEU A 195 -10.99 14.98 4.79
N GLY A 196 -11.08 15.75 3.70
CA GLY A 196 -10.54 17.10 3.64
C GLY A 196 -9.09 17.14 3.19
N LYS A 197 -8.27 18.03 3.75
CA LYS A 197 -6.86 18.21 3.39
C LYS A 197 -5.96 17.59 4.45
N ILE A 198 -4.83 17.03 4.02
CA ILE A 198 -3.81 16.53 4.94
C ILE A 198 -3.28 17.66 5.83
N ASP A 199 -3.26 17.42 7.14
CA ASP A 199 -2.65 18.29 8.14
C ASP A 199 -1.23 17.78 8.44
N LYS A 200 -0.24 18.41 7.81
CA LYS A 200 1.17 18.00 7.96
C LYS A 200 1.69 18.15 9.39
N SER A 201 1.12 19.06 10.18
CA SER A 201 1.56 19.29 11.55
C SER A 201 1.13 18.18 12.51
N LYS A 202 0.06 17.46 12.16
CA LYS A 202 -0.51 16.35 12.95
C LYS A 202 -0.16 14.98 12.36
N THR A 203 0.24 14.93 11.09
CA THR A 203 0.67 13.69 10.42
C THR A 203 2.03 13.27 10.97
N LYS A 204 2.16 12.01 11.37
CA LYS A 204 3.37 11.49 12.04
C LYS A 204 3.69 10.06 11.65
N ILE A 205 4.98 9.74 11.68
CA ILE A 205 5.47 8.38 11.59
C ILE A 205 5.35 7.75 12.98
N THR A 206 4.65 6.61 13.05
CA THR A 206 4.35 5.94 14.33
C THR A 206 5.21 4.72 14.58
N SER A 207 5.72 4.08 13.51
CA SER A 207 6.57 2.91 13.63
C SER A 207 7.48 2.78 12.41
N ILE A 208 8.69 2.27 12.63
CA ILE A 208 9.62 1.88 11.58
C ILE A 208 10.15 0.50 11.95
N LYS A 209 9.98 -0.45 11.02
CA LYS A 209 10.53 -1.80 11.14
C LYS A 209 11.38 -2.07 9.92
N ASN A 210 12.61 -2.45 10.13
CA ASN A 210 13.59 -2.59 9.07
C ASN A 210 14.20 -4.00 9.13
N TYR A 211 13.87 -4.80 8.14
CA TYR A 211 14.27 -6.19 8.01
C TYR A 211 15.30 -6.34 6.87
N PRO A 212 15.94 -7.50 6.72
CA PRO A 212 16.94 -7.69 5.66
C PRO A 212 16.41 -7.54 4.23
N GLU A 213 15.13 -7.88 4.00
CA GLU A 213 14.51 -7.92 2.66
C GLU A 213 13.41 -6.87 2.47
N ASN A 214 13.00 -6.18 3.54
CA ASN A 214 11.98 -5.12 3.48
C ASN A 214 12.17 -4.07 4.57
N THR A 215 11.67 -2.88 4.28
CA THR A 215 11.56 -1.75 5.21
C THR A 215 10.11 -1.34 5.28
N ASP A 216 9.54 -1.34 6.49
CA ASP A 216 8.17 -0.95 6.75
C ASP A 216 8.10 0.33 7.56
N VAL A 217 7.34 1.30 7.07
CA VAL A 217 7.11 2.58 7.75
C VAL A 217 5.61 2.78 7.93
N VAL A 218 5.18 2.92 9.16
CA VAL A 218 3.77 3.18 9.50
C VAL A 218 3.57 4.67 9.72
N VAL A 219 2.68 5.26 8.95
CA VAL A 219 2.39 6.70 9.00
C VAL A 219 0.91 6.91 9.33
N GLN A 220 0.64 7.70 10.38
CA GLN A 220 -0.69 8.18 10.69
C GLN A 220 -0.91 9.53 10.00
N TYR A 221 -1.70 9.53 8.94
CA TYR A 221 -2.14 10.72 8.23
C TYR A 221 -3.35 11.32 8.93
N VAL A 222 -3.29 12.59 9.26
CA VAL A 222 -4.42 13.32 9.83
C VAL A 222 -4.96 14.30 8.80
N TYR A 223 -6.26 14.24 8.57
CA TYR A 223 -6.97 15.09 7.63
C TYR A 223 -7.78 16.14 8.37
N ASN A 224 -7.83 17.35 7.83
CA ASN A 224 -8.58 18.46 8.37
C ASN A 224 -9.67 18.87 7.34
N ASN A 225 -10.94 18.73 7.76
CA ASN A 225 -12.12 19.21 7.05
C ASN A 225 -12.90 20.16 7.95
N PRO A 226 -12.64 21.49 7.90
CA PRO A 226 -13.25 22.45 8.84
C PRO A 226 -14.78 22.50 8.77
N THR A 227 -15.35 22.13 7.63
CA THR A 227 -16.80 22.24 7.36
C THR A 227 -17.33 20.93 6.76
N PRO A 228 -17.37 19.84 7.53
CA PRO A 228 -17.87 18.57 7.03
C PRO A 228 -19.37 18.65 6.73
N THR A 229 -19.78 18.14 5.58
CA THR A 229 -21.19 18.01 5.20
C THR A 229 -21.78 16.65 5.58
N ASN A 230 -20.90 15.68 5.86
CA ASN A 230 -21.25 14.35 6.39
C ASN A 230 -20.34 14.09 7.59
N TYR A 231 -20.93 13.75 8.71
CA TYR A 231 -20.21 13.53 9.97
C TYR A 231 -19.75 12.08 10.16
N GLY A 232 -20.05 11.19 9.20
CA GLY A 232 -19.71 9.77 9.28
C GLY A 232 -20.59 8.98 10.22
N SER A 233 -20.22 7.73 10.45
CA SER A 233 -20.85 6.81 11.39
C SER A 233 -20.31 6.97 12.82
N GLY A 234 -20.78 6.13 13.75
CA GLY A 234 -20.24 6.05 15.11
C GLY A 234 -18.75 5.68 15.21
N GLY A 235 -18.14 5.24 14.10
CA GLY A 235 -16.69 5.01 14.03
C GLY A 235 -15.86 6.30 13.84
N VAL A 236 -16.49 7.43 13.51
CA VAL A 236 -15.85 8.73 13.33
C VAL A 236 -16.05 9.58 14.58
N THR A 237 -15.00 9.83 15.35
CA THR A 237 -15.08 10.63 16.56
C THR A 237 -15.34 12.11 16.28
N ASP A 238 -14.65 12.68 15.28
CA ASP A 238 -14.85 14.06 14.83
C ASP A 238 -14.52 14.14 13.33
N ALA A 239 -15.55 14.41 12.53
CA ALA A 239 -15.43 14.48 11.07
C ALA A 239 -14.53 15.63 10.58
N ARG A 240 -14.18 16.58 11.44
CA ARG A 240 -13.23 17.64 11.11
C ARG A 240 -11.78 17.13 11.13
N TYR A 241 -11.51 16.07 11.89
CA TYR A 241 -10.17 15.53 12.11
C TYR A 241 -10.19 14.01 12.03
N THR A 242 -9.96 13.48 10.86
CA THR A 242 -9.98 12.03 10.63
C THR A 242 -8.56 11.52 10.42
N ALA A 243 -8.22 10.42 11.08
CA ALA A 243 -6.93 9.78 10.92
C ALA A 243 -7.04 8.50 10.09
N ILE A 244 -6.11 8.34 9.14
CA ILE A 244 -5.90 7.10 8.38
C ILE A 244 -4.45 6.68 8.59
N THR A 245 -4.24 5.44 8.98
CA THR A 245 -2.89 4.92 9.20
C THR A 245 -2.55 3.92 8.11
N LEU A 246 -1.50 4.22 7.33
CA LEU A 246 -0.98 3.31 6.30
C LEU A 246 0.40 2.77 6.71
N GLN A 247 0.65 1.53 6.34
CA GLN A 247 1.98 0.97 6.28
C GLN A 247 2.49 1.03 4.85
N HIS A 248 3.68 1.60 4.68
CA HIS A 248 4.44 1.63 3.44
C HIS A 248 5.55 0.59 3.56
N SER A 249 5.53 -0.40 2.69
CA SER A 249 6.53 -1.46 2.65
C SER A 249 7.36 -1.34 1.38
N PHE A 250 8.67 -1.22 1.55
CA PHE A 250 9.66 -1.22 0.47
C PHE A 250 10.35 -2.58 0.50
N ILE A 251 10.23 -3.34 -0.58
CA ILE A 251 10.55 -4.76 -0.59
C ILE A 251 11.56 -5.05 -1.70
N GLN A 252 12.54 -5.86 -1.40
CA GLN A 252 13.49 -6.36 -2.40
C GLN A 252 12.78 -7.28 -3.39
N LEU A 253 13.05 -7.11 -4.69
CA LEU A 253 12.58 -8.06 -5.70
C LEU A 253 13.20 -9.44 -5.43
N PRO A 254 12.38 -10.51 -5.38
CA PRO A 254 12.91 -11.86 -5.21
C PRO A 254 13.83 -12.27 -6.35
N ASN A 255 14.95 -12.88 -6.02
CA ASN A 255 15.84 -13.55 -6.97
C ASN A 255 15.83 -15.06 -6.68
N ASN A 256 14.74 -15.74 -7.08
CA ASN A 256 14.45 -17.11 -6.65
C ASN A 256 14.12 -18.07 -7.81
N ASN A 257 14.40 -17.67 -9.07
CA ASN A 257 14.09 -18.44 -10.27
C ASN A 257 12.60 -18.88 -10.32
N TYR A 258 11.69 -17.97 -9.94
CA TYR A 258 10.27 -18.21 -10.09
C TYR A 258 9.89 -18.27 -11.57
N SER A 259 9.08 -19.28 -11.93
CA SER A 259 8.51 -19.41 -13.27
C SER A 259 7.04 -19.01 -13.22
N PHE A 260 6.69 -17.91 -13.87
CA PHE A 260 5.30 -17.47 -13.96
C PHE A 260 4.45 -18.46 -14.79
N ARG A 261 3.14 -18.39 -14.60
CA ARG A 261 2.14 -19.04 -15.48
C ARG A 261 1.19 -18.01 -16.00
N LEU A 262 0.79 -18.19 -17.25
CA LEU A 262 -0.25 -17.37 -17.86
C LEU A 262 -1.63 -17.88 -17.47
N GLU A 263 -2.58 -16.96 -17.42
CA GLU A 263 -3.98 -17.26 -17.17
C GLU A 263 -4.58 -18.11 -18.31
N ASP A 264 -5.48 -19.00 -17.94
CA ASP A 264 -6.31 -19.75 -18.87
C ASP A 264 -7.77 -19.30 -18.68
N PRO A 265 -8.43 -18.73 -19.69
CA PRO A 265 -9.78 -18.16 -19.55
C PRO A 265 -10.86 -19.19 -19.16
N ARG A 266 -10.55 -20.50 -19.24
CA ARG A 266 -11.46 -21.58 -18.79
C ARG A 266 -11.46 -21.76 -17.28
N ILE A 267 -10.52 -21.14 -16.55
CA ILE A 267 -10.35 -21.30 -15.11
C ILE A 267 -10.23 -19.92 -14.50
N GLY A 268 -11.04 -19.62 -13.47
CA GLY A 268 -10.95 -18.36 -12.74
C GLY A 268 -9.73 -18.33 -11.82
N TYR A 269 -8.81 -17.41 -12.07
CA TYR A 269 -7.68 -17.09 -11.21
C TYR A 269 -7.73 -15.63 -10.77
N PHE A 270 -7.06 -15.31 -9.67
CA PHE A 270 -6.58 -13.95 -9.49
C PHE A 270 -5.32 -13.79 -10.33
N SER A 271 -5.27 -12.74 -11.14
CA SER A 271 -4.16 -12.49 -12.05
C SER A 271 -3.73 -11.03 -12.05
N THR A 272 -2.49 -10.80 -12.46
CA THR A 272 -2.01 -9.48 -12.84
C THR A 272 -2.17 -9.34 -14.34
N GLN A 273 -3.00 -8.40 -14.76
CA GLN A 273 -3.28 -8.16 -16.17
C GLN A 273 -2.12 -7.46 -16.87
N VAL A 274 -1.66 -8.03 -17.97
CA VAL A 274 -0.56 -7.50 -18.78
C VAL A 274 -0.91 -7.70 -20.26
N THR A 275 -0.68 -6.66 -21.06
CA THR A 275 -0.85 -6.72 -22.50
C THR A 275 0.51 -6.90 -23.19
N ASP A 276 0.65 -7.90 -24.05
CA ASP A 276 1.85 -8.11 -24.86
C ASP A 276 1.80 -7.22 -26.10
N MET A 277 2.60 -6.15 -26.11
CA MET A 277 2.67 -5.15 -27.17
C MET A 277 3.47 -5.64 -28.38
N THR A 278 4.09 -6.82 -28.30
CA THR A 278 4.85 -7.46 -29.37
C THR A 278 4.10 -8.62 -30.01
N SER A 279 2.98 -9.05 -29.44
CA SER A 279 2.12 -10.09 -29.98
C SER A 279 1.35 -9.59 -31.18
N ILE A 280 1.17 -10.47 -32.17
CA ILE A 280 0.30 -10.27 -33.34
C ILE A 280 -1.10 -10.86 -33.13
N ASP A 281 -1.36 -11.46 -31.96
CA ASP A 281 -2.65 -12.05 -31.64
C ASP A 281 -3.74 -10.99 -31.47
N VAL A 282 -4.97 -11.33 -31.79
CA VAL A 282 -6.13 -10.45 -31.62
C VAL A 282 -6.39 -10.15 -30.14
N ALA A 283 -6.03 -11.07 -29.25
CA ALA A 283 -6.16 -10.95 -27.81
C ALA A 283 -4.78 -11.13 -27.13
N PRO A 284 -3.94 -10.09 -27.14
CA PRO A 284 -2.53 -10.18 -26.73
C PRO A 284 -2.37 -10.14 -25.21
N TYR A 285 -3.22 -10.86 -24.47
CA TYR A 285 -3.17 -10.91 -23.02
C TYR A 285 -2.05 -11.83 -22.53
N ARG A 286 -1.29 -11.36 -21.56
CA ARG A 286 -0.19 -12.06 -20.92
C ARG A 286 -0.38 -12.08 -19.39
N ASP A 287 -1.60 -12.35 -18.96
CA ASP A 287 -2.00 -12.22 -17.57
C ASP A 287 -1.31 -13.28 -16.70
N TYR A 288 -0.61 -12.82 -15.65
CA TYR A 288 0.12 -13.70 -14.74
C TYR A 288 -0.78 -14.15 -13.61
N ILE A 289 -1.03 -15.46 -13.47
CA ILE A 289 -1.80 -15.99 -12.34
C ILE A 289 -1.06 -15.78 -11.02
N HIS A 290 -1.80 -15.44 -9.97
CA HIS A 290 -1.26 -15.31 -8.63
C HIS A 290 -1.07 -16.71 -8.03
N ARG A 291 0.16 -17.09 -7.72
CA ARG A 291 0.46 -18.37 -7.09
C ARG A 291 1.71 -18.35 -6.24
N TRP A 292 1.75 -19.27 -5.28
CA TRP A 292 2.91 -19.51 -4.44
C TRP A 292 4.06 -20.18 -5.22
N ASN A 293 5.30 -19.86 -4.85
CA ASN A 293 6.50 -20.49 -5.39
C ASN A 293 6.76 -21.82 -4.67
N LEU A 294 6.01 -22.85 -5.03
CA LEU A 294 6.19 -24.18 -4.49
C LEU A 294 7.09 -25.02 -5.39
N LYS A 295 8.19 -25.54 -4.83
CA LYS A 295 9.10 -26.46 -5.47
C LYS A 295 9.22 -27.72 -4.64
N LYS A 296 9.13 -28.91 -5.27
CA LYS A 296 9.27 -30.19 -4.58
C LYS A 296 10.66 -30.36 -4.01
N LYS A 297 10.77 -30.80 -2.75
CA LYS A 297 12.04 -31.19 -2.13
C LYS A 297 12.68 -32.38 -2.86
N HIS A 298 11.84 -33.29 -3.37
CA HIS A 298 12.23 -34.44 -4.18
C HIS A 298 11.48 -34.38 -5.52
N PRO A 299 12.06 -33.74 -6.56
CA PRO A 299 11.34 -33.48 -7.84
C PRO A 299 10.84 -34.73 -8.53
N ASN A 300 11.56 -35.86 -8.39
CA ASN A 300 11.26 -37.13 -9.05
C ASN A 300 10.17 -37.97 -8.34
N LYS A 301 9.67 -37.52 -7.19
CA LYS A 301 8.56 -38.19 -6.49
C LYS A 301 7.23 -37.63 -6.93
N ASP A 302 6.22 -38.48 -7.11
CA ASP A 302 4.86 -38.06 -7.43
C ASP A 302 4.33 -37.09 -6.39
N ILE A 303 4.53 -37.41 -5.11
CA ILE A 303 4.18 -36.58 -3.97
C ILE A 303 5.44 -36.28 -3.14
N SER A 304 5.70 -35.02 -2.87
CA SER A 304 6.85 -34.56 -2.07
C SER A 304 6.45 -33.38 -1.18
N GLU A 305 7.13 -33.20 -0.07
CA GLU A 305 7.09 -31.94 0.65
C GLU A 305 7.66 -30.81 -0.21
N PRO A 306 7.14 -29.58 -0.09
CA PRO A 306 7.80 -28.42 -0.68
C PRO A 306 9.12 -28.11 0.02
N ILE A 307 10.06 -27.49 -0.68
CA ILE A 307 11.31 -26.96 -0.08
C ILE A 307 10.95 -25.91 0.98
N LYS A 308 10.00 -25.00 0.66
CA LYS A 308 9.50 -23.98 1.57
C LYS A 308 7.97 -24.14 1.65
N PRO A 309 7.42 -24.61 2.78
CA PRO A 309 5.97 -24.69 2.96
C PRO A 309 5.34 -23.31 3.13
N ILE A 310 4.04 -23.22 2.88
CA ILE A 310 3.23 -22.06 3.19
C ILE A 310 2.85 -22.15 4.66
N VAL A 311 3.47 -21.32 5.49
CA VAL A 311 3.22 -21.30 6.93
C VAL A 311 2.26 -20.16 7.26
N TRP A 312 1.12 -20.51 7.84
CA TRP A 312 0.16 -19.54 8.37
C TRP A 312 0.31 -19.40 9.88
N TRP A 313 0.33 -18.17 10.35
CA TRP A 313 0.41 -17.86 11.77
C TRP A 313 -0.94 -17.33 12.26
N ILE A 314 -1.54 -18.03 13.24
CA ILE A 314 -2.70 -17.53 13.96
C ILE A 314 -2.21 -16.43 14.90
N GLU A 315 -2.66 -15.20 14.67
CA GLU A 315 -2.29 -14.05 15.50
C GLU A 315 -2.71 -14.27 16.96
N ASN A 316 -1.90 -13.80 17.89
CA ASN A 316 -2.16 -13.96 19.33
C ASN A 316 -3.43 -13.23 19.81
N THR A 317 -3.96 -12.28 19.04
CA THR A 317 -5.27 -11.63 19.26
C THR A 317 -6.47 -12.52 18.97
N THR A 318 -6.26 -13.67 18.32
CA THR A 318 -7.35 -14.62 17.99
C THR A 318 -7.96 -15.20 19.27
N PRO A 319 -9.31 -15.11 19.47
CA PRO A 319 -9.96 -15.74 20.61
C PRO A 319 -9.68 -17.25 20.67
N TYR A 320 -9.43 -17.75 21.87
CA TYR A 320 -8.96 -19.13 22.07
C TYR A 320 -9.92 -20.17 21.51
N GLU A 321 -11.22 -19.93 21.61
CA GLU A 321 -12.29 -20.83 21.15
C GLU A 321 -12.30 -21.03 19.62
N PHE A 322 -11.69 -20.14 18.84
CA PHE A 322 -11.66 -20.25 17.38
C PHE A 322 -10.35 -20.81 16.83
N ARG A 323 -9.27 -20.87 17.62
CA ARG A 323 -7.93 -21.24 17.15
C ARG A 323 -7.87 -22.62 16.51
N ASP A 324 -8.51 -23.62 17.13
CA ASP A 324 -8.50 -25.00 16.63
C ASP A 324 -9.31 -25.13 15.33
N ALA A 325 -10.48 -24.50 15.25
CA ALA A 325 -11.30 -24.50 14.04
C ALA A 325 -10.57 -23.83 12.85
N ILE A 326 -9.88 -22.70 13.10
CA ILE A 326 -9.09 -22.00 12.09
C ILE A 326 -7.93 -22.87 11.63
N LYS A 327 -7.18 -23.46 12.57
CA LYS A 327 -6.08 -24.38 12.28
C LYS A 327 -6.53 -25.53 11.39
N GLU A 328 -7.64 -26.17 11.74
CA GLU A 328 -8.22 -27.27 10.95
C GLU A 328 -8.61 -26.79 9.55
N GLY A 329 -9.29 -25.63 9.44
CA GLY A 329 -9.69 -25.03 8.17
C GLY A 329 -8.52 -24.82 7.23
N VAL A 330 -7.42 -24.26 7.72
CA VAL A 330 -6.19 -24.07 6.93
C VAL A 330 -5.57 -25.40 6.51
N LEU A 331 -5.45 -26.36 7.44
CA LEU A 331 -4.81 -27.65 7.15
C LEU A 331 -5.60 -28.51 6.17
N ARG A 332 -6.92 -28.30 6.03
CA ARG A 332 -7.75 -28.99 5.02
C ARG A 332 -7.29 -28.73 3.59
N TRP A 333 -6.67 -27.58 3.32
CA TRP A 333 -6.10 -27.28 2.00
C TRP A 333 -4.99 -28.25 1.57
N ASN A 334 -4.34 -28.93 2.51
CA ASN A 334 -3.34 -29.96 2.17
C ASN A 334 -3.90 -31.05 1.25
N LYS A 335 -5.21 -31.38 1.35
CA LYS A 335 -5.85 -32.33 0.44
C LYS A 335 -5.80 -31.87 -1.03
N ALA A 336 -5.94 -30.58 -1.28
CA ALA A 336 -5.83 -30.02 -2.62
C ALA A 336 -4.36 -29.98 -3.10
N PHE A 337 -3.43 -29.63 -2.20
CA PHE A 337 -2.00 -29.62 -2.51
C PHE A 337 -1.46 -31.03 -2.75
N GLU A 338 -1.97 -32.08 -2.07
CA GLU A 338 -1.59 -33.46 -2.32
C GLU A 338 -1.98 -33.91 -3.73
N LYS A 339 -3.16 -33.51 -4.22
CA LYS A 339 -3.54 -33.75 -5.63
C LYS A 339 -2.63 -33.02 -6.62
N ALA A 340 -2.05 -31.90 -6.22
CA ALA A 340 -1.03 -31.17 -7.00
C ALA A 340 0.40 -31.72 -6.81
N GLY A 341 0.57 -32.80 -6.04
CA GLY A 341 1.84 -33.49 -5.79
C GLY A 341 2.66 -32.92 -4.62
N PHE A 342 2.02 -32.18 -3.69
CA PHE A 342 2.68 -31.60 -2.52
C PHE A 342 2.01 -32.09 -1.24
N LYS A 343 2.72 -32.83 -0.40
CA LYS A 343 2.27 -33.13 0.98
C LYS A 343 2.79 -32.09 1.96
N ASN A 344 2.03 -31.82 3.02
CA ASN A 344 2.43 -30.87 4.08
C ASN A 344 2.75 -29.46 3.53
N ALA A 345 2.10 -29.04 2.44
CA ALA A 345 2.32 -27.74 1.83
C ALA A 345 1.86 -26.59 2.73
N MET A 346 0.74 -26.79 3.44
CA MET A 346 0.18 -25.83 4.38
C MET A 346 0.53 -26.24 5.82
N GLN A 347 1.08 -25.30 6.56
CA GLN A 347 1.40 -25.47 7.98
C GLN A 347 0.76 -24.35 8.79
N VAL A 348 0.42 -24.61 10.04
CA VAL A 348 -0.15 -23.62 10.95
C VAL A 348 0.67 -23.54 12.23
N LYS A 349 0.94 -22.31 12.64
CA LYS A 349 1.61 -21.97 13.91
C LYS A 349 0.77 -20.93 14.65
N ILE A 350 1.01 -20.79 15.94
CA ILE A 350 0.41 -19.72 16.76
C ILE A 350 1.50 -18.68 17.03
N GLN A 351 1.16 -17.41 16.85
CA GLN A 351 2.06 -16.31 17.17
C GLN A 351 2.32 -16.27 18.68
N PRO A 352 3.58 -16.29 19.12
CA PRO A 352 3.91 -16.09 20.52
C PRO A 352 3.48 -14.70 21.01
N ASP A 353 3.12 -14.58 22.30
CA ASP A 353 2.73 -13.28 22.87
C ASP A 353 3.89 -12.29 22.95
N ASP A 354 5.13 -12.80 23.01
CA ASP A 354 6.36 -12.02 23.01
C ASP A 354 7.00 -11.86 21.62
N ALA A 355 6.29 -12.21 20.55
CA ALA A 355 6.78 -12.09 19.17
C ALA A 355 7.29 -10.68 18.87
N LYS A 356 8.47 -10.58 18.26
CA LYS A 356 9.08 -9.31 17.83
C LYS A 356 8.69 -8.89 16.42
N TRP A 357 7.70 -9.54 15.85
CA TRP A 357 7.13 -9.29 14.53
C TRP A 357 5.62 -9.23 14.62
N ASP A 358 4.99 -8.60 13.66
CA ASP A 358 3.52 -8.53 13.51
C ASP A 358 3.12 -8.87 12.07
N ALA A 359 1.81 -8.81 11.81
CA ALA A 359 1.26 -9.12 10.50
C ALA A 359 1.69 -8.17 9.36
N GLY A 360 2.32 -7.03 9.68
CA GLY A 360 2.93 -6.17 8.66
C GLY A 360 4.25 -6.71 8.11
N ASP A 361 4.84 -7.71 8.74
CA ASP A 361 6.10 -8.31 8.31
C ASP A 361 5.85 -9.35 7.20
N ILE A 362 6.23 -9.02 5.98
CA ILE A 362 6.01 -9.85 4.78
C ILE A 362 6.56 -11.28 4.87
N ARG A 363 7.45 -11.56 5.81
CA ARG A 363 8.02 -12.90 6.02
C ARG A 363 7.03 -13.87 6.66
N TYR A 364 5.90 -13.39 7.18
CA TYR A 364 4.88 -14.16 7.88
C TYR A 364 3.52 -13.98 7.20
N ASN A 365 2.84 -15.10 6.96
CA ASN A 365 1.44 -15.05 6.54
C ASN A 365 0.58 -15.15 7.80
N VAL A 366 -0.28 -14.19 8.04
CA VAL A 366 -0.97 -14.05 9.32
C VAL A 366 -2.49 -14.13 9.16
N LEU A 367 -3.10 -14.93 10.03
CA LEU A 367 -4.56 -14.99 10.23
C LEU A 367 -4.88 -14.05 11.40
N ARG A 368 -5.45 -12.91 11.09
CA ARG A 368 -5.69 -11.79 12.00
C ARG A 368 -7.16 -11.72 12.41
N TRP A 369 -7.38 -11.18 13.60
CA TRP A 369 -8.71 -10.88 14.09
C TRP A 369 -8.89 -9.40 14.38
N THR A 370 -10.06 -8.90 14.00
CA THR A 370 -10.55 -7.57 14.37
C THR A 370 -11.94 -7.66 14.94
N SER A 371 -12.33 -6.64 15.67
CA SER A 371 -13.69 -6.44 16.16
C SER A 371 -14.06 -5.00 15.91
N SER A 372 -14.51 -4.73 14.68
CA SER A 372 -14.78 -3.37 14.20
C SER A 372 -16.26 -3.03 14.36
N PRO A 373 -16.62 -1.75 14.63
CA PRO A 373 -17.99 -1.31 14.48
C PRO A 373 -18.34 -1.27 12.99
N ASN A 374 -19.47 -1.85 12.60
CA ASN A 374 -19.98 -1.88 11.21
C ASN A 374 -18.95 -2.33 10.16
N PRO A 375 -18.34 -3.52 10.31
CA PRO A 375 -17.32 -3.98 9.37
C PRO A 375 -17.91 -4.19 7.97
N PRO A 376 -17.20 -3.79 6.89
CA PRO A 376 -17.69 -3.93 5.52
C PRO A 376 -17.58 -5.36 4.98
N PHE A 377 -16.95 -6.27 5.74
CA PHE A 377 -16.73 -7.68 5.37
C PHE A 377 -16.67 -8.57 6.61
N GLY A 378 -16.96 -9.87 6.44
CA GLY A 378 -16.78 -10.89 7.47
C GLY A 378 -15.37 -11.48 7.48
N GLY A 379 -14.71 -11.49 6.34
CA GLY A 379 -13.34 -11.90 6.13
C GLY A 379 -12.77 -11.27 4.88
N LEU A 380 -11.48 -10.97 4.91
CA LEU A 380 -10.71 -10.40 3.80
C LEU A 380 -9.37 -11.11 3.71
N GLY A 381 -9.06 -11.71 2.56
CA GLY A 381 -7.85 -12.51 2.36
C GLY A 381 -7.03 -12.03 1.16
N PRO A 382 -6.44 -10.83 1.20
CA PRO A 382 -5.58 -10.36 0.13
C PRO A 382 -4.22 -11.05 0.18
N SER A 383 -3.51 -11.05 -0.97
CA SER A 383 -2.15 -11.52 -1.06
C SER A 383 -1.22 -10.43 -1.59
N PHE A 384 0.03 -10.43 -1.11
CA PHE A 384 1.11 -9.65 -1.67
C PHE A 384 1.62 -10.33 -2.93
N VAL A 385 1.60 -9.63 -4.03
CA VAL A 385 1.97 -10.20 -5.31
C VAL A 385 3.08 -9.38 -5.96
N ASN A 386 4.07 -10.06 -6.50
CA ASN A 386 5.04 -9.45 -7.40
C ASN A 386 4.34 -9.08 -8.71
N PRO A 387 4.19 -7.79 -9.05
CA PRO A 387 3.45 -7.37 -10.24
C PRO A 387 4.09 -7.78 -11.57
N LEU A 388 5.38 -8.17 -11.53
CA LEU A 388 6.10 -8.60 -12.76
C LEU A 388 5.91 -10.08 -13.07
N THR A 389 5.44 -10.90 -12.10
CA THR A 389 5.46 -12.35 -12.26
C THR A 389 4.22 -13.07 -11.74
N GLY A 390 3.38 -12.41 -10.94
CA GLY A 390 2.26 -13.03 -10.24
C GLY A 390 2.68 -13.92 -9.05
N GLU A 391 3.97 -13.93 -8.64
CA GLU A 391 4.39 -14.67 -7.46
C GLU A 391 3.78 -14.08 -6.20
N ILE A 392 3.10 -14.92 -5.40
CA ILE A 392 2.62 -14.53 -4.07
C ILE A 392 3.82 -14.54 -3.12
N LEU A 393 4.14 -13.38 -2.55
CA LEU A 393 5.25 -13.17 -1.62
C LEU A 393 4.82 -13.36 -0.18
N GLY A 394 3.55 -13.09 0.12
CA GLY A 394 2.95 -13.23 1.43
C GLY A 394 1.45 -13.01 1.33
N ALA A 395 0.73 -13.31 2.41
CA ALA A 395 -0.71 -13.06 2.49
C ALA A 395 -1.13 -12.89 3.95
N ASP A 396 -2.13 -12.02 4.16
CA ASP A 396 -2.83 -11.92 5.44
C ASP A 396 -4.31 -12.20 5.24
N ILE A 397 -4.92 -12.83 6.22
CA ILE A 397 -6.37 -13.01 6.26
C ILE A 397 -6.91 -12.28 7.49
N MET A 398 -7.79 -11.32 7.26
CA MET A 398 -8.54 -10.63 8.30
C MET A 398 -9.84 -11.37 8.56
N LEU A 399 -10.13 -11.67 9.82
CA LEU A 399 -11.38 -12.25 10.28
C LEU A 399 -12.06 -11.26 11.21
N GLU A 400 -13.34 -10.99 10.97
CA GLU A 400 -14.07 -9.95 11.71
C GLU A 400 -15.00 -10.58 12.75
N TYR A 401 -14.66 -10.41 14.04
CA TYR A 401 -15.36 -11.04 15.17
C TYR A 401 -16.84 -10.64 15.26
N VAL A 402 -17.15 -9.39 14.95
CA VAL A 402 -18.54 -8.89 15.01
C VAL A 402 -19.42 -9.62 13.99
N TYR A 403 -18.88 -10.02 12.86
CA TYR A 403 -19.57 -10.82 11.86
C TYR A 403 -19.87 -12.24 12.35
N PHE A 404 -18.88 -12.90 12.97
CA PHE A 404 -19.04 -14.25 13.52
C PHE A 404 -20.05 -14.30 14.67
N THR A 405 -20.18 -13.20 15.43
CA THR A 405 -21.17 -13.10 16.52
C THR A 405 -22.54 -12.61 16.06
N ASN A 406 -22.75 -12.41 14.75
CA ASN A 406 -24.00 -11.89 14.17
C ASN A 406 -24.44 -10.50 14.67
N ARG A 407 -23.61 -9.77 15.43
CA ARG A 407 -23.98 -8.46 15.97
C ARG A 407 -24.31 -7.45 14.89
N VAL A 408 -23.59 -7.45 13.77
CA VAL A 408 -23.85 -6.56 12.62
C VAL A 408 -25.26 -6.78 12.04
N LYS A 409 -25.70 -8.04 11.96
CA LYS A 409 -27.04 -8.36 11.43
C LYS A 409 -28.15 -7.86 12.33
N TYR A 410 -27.97 -7.99 13.65
CA TYR A 410 -28.95 -7.47 14.61
C TYR A 410 -29.03 -5.94 14.54
N GLU A 411 -27.93 -5.23 14.45
CA GLU A 411 -27.94 -3.78 14.27
C GLU A 411 -28.67 -3.38 12.99
N GLN A 412 -28.39 -4.02 11.86
CA GLN A 412 -29.04 -3.73 10.59
C GLN A 412 -30.55 -4.00 10.61
N LEU A 413 -30.96 -5.09 11.25
CA LEU A 413 -32.38 -5.42 11.43
C LEU A 413 -33.13 -4.37 12.27
N PHE A 414 -32.48 -3.81 13.28
CA PHE A 414 -33.09 -2.79 14.14
C PHE A 414 -33.00 -1.39 13.53
N GLN A 415 -31.96 -1.06 12.81
CA GLN A 415 -31.80 0.23 12.13
C GLN A 415 -32.70 0.37 10.90
N ALA A 416 -33.00 -0.71 10.19
CA ALA A 416 -33.93 -0.69 9.04
C ALA A 416 -35.36 -0.23 9.41
N LYS A 417 -35.71 -0.26 10.69
CA LYS A 417 -37.00 0.27 11.19
C LYS A 417 -37.01 1.78 11.42
N THR A 418 -35.88 2.45 11.45
CA THR A 418 -35.75 3.89 11.77
C THR A 418 -35.49 4.78 10.57
N HIS A 419 -35.11 4.23 9.43
CA HIS A 419 -34.82 5.01 8.21
C HIS A 419 -35.78 4.66 7.08
N LYS A 420 -36.92 5.36 7.05
CA LYS A 420 -37.85 5.35 5.91
C LYS A 420 -37.35 6.20 4.71
N ASP A 421 -36.28 6.93 4.84
CA ASP A 421 -35.75 7.87 3.85
C ASP A 421 -34.25 7.79 3.66
N SER A 422 -33.74 6.67 3.14
CA SER A 422 -32.44 6.69 2.46
C SER A 422 -32.37 5.58 1.42
N GLU A 423 -32.99 5.84 0.29
CA GLU A 423 -32.58 5.22 -0.96
C GLU A 423 -31.13 5.62 -1.24
N GLN A 424 -30.30 4.63 -1.59
CA GLN A 424 -28.96 4.72 -2.11
C GLN A 424 -27.79 4.66 -1.12
N ASN A 425 -27.46 3.44 -0.68
CA ASN A 425 -26.07 3.05 -0.47
C ASN A 425 -25.87 1.61 -0.99
N GLN A 426 -25.90 1.46 -2.31
CA GLN A 426 -25.47 0.24 -2.98
C GLN A 426 -23.96 0.31 -3.18
N TYR A 427 -23.18 -0.08 -2.15
CA TYR A 427 -21.85 -0.57 -2.39
C TYR A 427 -22.01 -1.98 -2.96
N GLN A 428 -21.75 -2.15 -4.25
CA GLN A 428 -21.63 -3.48 -4.88
C GLN A 428 -20.33 -4.12 -4.42
N TYR A 429 -20.34 -4.67 -3.20
CA TYR A 429 -19.39 -5.70 -2.82
C TYR A 429 -19.91 -7.04 -3.32
N CYS A 430 -19.01 -7.96 -3.67
CA CYS A 430 -19.39 -9.35 -3.94
C CYS A 430 -19.96 -9.97 -2.65
N ASN A 431 -21.24 -9.84 -2.45
CA ASN A 431 -21.98 -10.27 -1.26
C ASN A 431 -22.41 -11.75 -1.33
N TYR A 432 -21.84 -12.53 -2.26
CA TYR A 432 -22.26 -13.92 -2.47
C TYR A 432 -22.18 -14.73 -1.17
N GLY A 433 -21.05 -14.63 -0.44
CA GLY A 433 -20.89 -15.30 0.85
C GLY A 433 -21.84 -14.79 1.94
N ALA A 434 -22.12 -13.48 1.96
CA ALA A 434 -23.07 -12.89 2.90
C ALA A 434 -24.52 -13.30 2.57
N SER A 435 -24.89 -13.36 1.29
CA SER A 435 -26.21 -13.82 0.85
C SER A 435 -26.47 -15.29 1.21
N ILE A 436 -25.44 -16.14 1.11
CA ILE A 436 -25.51 -17.55 1.55
C ILE A 436 -25.73 -17.64 3.06
N GLN A 437 -24.98 -16.84 3.85
CA GLN A 437 -25.14 -16.83 5.31
C GLN A 437 -26.49 -16.29 5.74
N ASP A 438 -27.01 -15.27 5.04
CA ASP A 438 -28.35 -14.71 5.28
C ASP A 438 -29.44 -15.73 4.99
N GLY A 439 -29.35 -16.42 3.85
CA GLY A 439 -30.27 -17.52 3.52
C GLY A 439 -30.28 -18.60 4.57
N ASN A 440 -29.10 -19.04 5.05
CA ASN A 440 -28.98 -20.03 6.12
C ASN A 440 -29.55 -19.55 7.48
N LEU A 441 -29.41 -18.26 7.80
CA LEU A 441 -29.96 -17.70 9.04
C LEU A 441 -31.47 -17.59 8.98
N TYR A 442 -32.02 -17.11 7.85
CA TYR A 442 -33.47 -17.10 7.63
C TYR A 442 -34.05 -18.48 7.68
N ALA A 443 -33.43 -19.47 7.03
CA ALA A 443 -33.87 -20.86 7.10
C ALA A 443 -33.83 -21.42 8.53
N LYS A 444 -32.80 -21.14 9.33
CA LYS A 444 -32.71 -21.53 10.74
C LYS A 444 -33.76 -20.83 11.62
N MET A 445 -34.04 -19.56 11.40
CA MET A 445 -35.06 -18.82 12.13
C MET A 445 -36.47 -19.38 11.82
N PHE A 446 -36.75 -19.74 10.57
CA PHE A 446 -38.01 -20.37 10.17
C PHE A 446 -38.14 -21.79 10.77
N LEU A 447 -37.09 -22.59 10.74
CA LEU A 447 -37.11 -23.96 11.28
C LEU A 447 -37.18 -24.03 12.81
N ASN A 448 -36.61 -23.03 13.53
CA ASN A 448 -36.69 -22.97 14.98
C ASN A 448 -38.00 -22.34 15.52
N ASN A 449 -38.78 -21.67 14.68
CA ASN A 449 -40.01 -21.05 15.09
C ASN A 449 -41.17 -22.05 14.87
N ASN A 450 -41.38 -22.96 15.82
CA ASN A 450 -42.44 -23.98 15.84
C ASN A 450 -43.88 -23.41 15.80
N SER A 451 -44.05 -22.13 15.52
CA SER A 451 -45.37 -21.47 15.46
C SER A 451 -45.82 -21.12 14.03
N LEU A 452 -45.04 -21.47 13.00
CA LEU A 452 -45.47 -21.26 11.62
C LEU A 452 -46.02 -22.59 11.05
N ASN A 453 -47.32 -22.67 10.94
CA ASN A 453 -48.04 -23.67 10.14
C ASN A 453 -47.79 -23.41 8.64
N GLY A 454 -46.51 -23.51 8.20
CA GLY A 454 -46.15 -23.48 6.78
C GLY A 454 -46.60 -24.75 6.08
N SER A 455 -47.05 -24.66 4.83
CA SER A 455 -47.38 -25.81 4.02
C SER A 455 -46.16 -26.71 3.83
N LEU A 456 -46.37 -28.02 3.67
CA LEU A 456 -45.32 -29.01 3.38
C LEU A 456 -44.44 -28.59 2.19
N GLU A 457 -44.95 -27.78 1.29
CA GLU A 457 -44.29 -27.28 0.10
C GLU A 457 -43.30 -26.15 0.40
N GLU A 458 -43.60 -25.28 1.37
CA GLU A 458 -42.66 -24.26 1.87
C GLU A 458 -41.49 -24.87 2.62
N HIS A 459 -41.71 -25.91 3.39
CA HIS A 459 -40.65 -26.68 4.05
C HIS A 459 -39.74 -27.36 3.02
N ARG A 460 -40.27 -27.90 1.95
CA ARG A 460 -39.51 -28.54 0.87
C ARG A 460 -38.63 -27.53 0.11
N LEU A 461 -39.17 -26.38 -0.22
CA LEU A 461 -38.43 -25.30 -0.89
C LEU A 461 -37.26 -24.77 -0.02
N ILE A 462 -37.45 -24.70 1.29
CA ILE A 462 -36.40 -24.29 2.23
C ILE A 462 -35.32 -25.38 2.33
N GLU A 463 -35.69 -26.66 2.40
CA GLU A 463 -34.74 -27.78 2.42
C GLU A 463 -33.95 -27.88 1.10
N GLU A 464 -34.60 -27.72 -0.05
CA GLU A 464 -33.95 -27.72 -1.36
C GLU A 464 -32.98 -26.55 -1.49
N SER A 465 -33.33 -25.35 -1.01
CA SER A 465 -32.44 -24.20 -0.96
C SER A 465 -31.22 -24.41 -0.05
N ILE A 466 -31.41 -25.10 1.11
CA ILE A 466 -30.30 -25.45 2.02
C ILE A 466 -29.37 -26.49 1.37
N ILE A 467 -29.92 -27.45 0.62
CA ILE A 467 -29.14 -28.48 -0.07
C ILE A 467 -28.35 -27.90 -1.22
N GLU A 468 -28.92 -26.96 -1.98
CA GLU A 468 -28.25 -26.28 -3.07
C GLU A 468 -27.11 -25.36 -2.59
N LEU A 469 -27.28 -24.74 -1.42
CA LEU A 469 -26.26 -23.93 -0.74
C LEU A 469 -25.12 -24.78 -0.12
N LYS A 470 -25.30 -26.09 0.02
CA LYS A 470 -24.29 -27.03 0.53
C LYS A 470 -23.46 -27.69 -0.58
N LYS A 471 -23.85 -27.57 -1.85
CA LYS A 471 -23.09 -28.02 -3.02
C LYS A 471 -22.07 -26.97 -3.45
#